data_3884923d1c897408217249d265423a6a
#
_entry.id   3884923d1c897408217249d265423a6a
#
_cell.length_a   1.000
_cell.length_b   1.000
_cell.length_c   1.000
_cell.angle_alpha   90.00
_cell.angle_beta   90.00
_cell.angle_gamma   90.00
#
_symmetry.space_group_name_H-M   'P 1'
#
loop_
_entity.id
_entity.type
_entity.pdbx_description
1 polymer ?
#
loop_
_entity_poly.entity_id
_entity_poly.type
_entity_poly.pdbx_seq_one_letter_code
_entity_poly.pdbx_strand_id
1 'polypeptide(L)'
;MASTAAGQDGWMARAALRSAAWAEKWFPDAYVFAVLGVVIVALAAMSFGSSPQATASAFGDGFWSLIPFTMQMAFVVIGGYAVATAPVVARFIDFLARVPRTGRGAVVYVGLVSMLASLLSWGFSLVFGGLLVRALARRTELRMDYRAAGASAYLGLGAVWAMGLSSSAAQLQANPASMPPGLVEITGVLPFTETIFLWQSIALTAVLILVSLLIAWLTAPAAGSARTAEEFPGAAQAEPEPLQRRTRPGEWLEYSPLLTVLLSLLAFGWLFNEFASKPVVTAIANLNTYNFLFISLGLLLHWRPRSFLNAVAKAVPSTTGVLIQFPLYGGIAMILTHAAGGDGQTLAHRLSSLFVHVASTDSFALVMGVYSAVLGFFVPSGGGKWIIEAPYVMQAANELKAHLGWAVQVYNAAEALPNLINPFWMLPLLGVLGLKARDIVGFTFIQLLVHIPLVLGLLWLLGMTLAYVPPVMP
;
A
#
# COMPACT_ATOMS: atom_id res chain seq x y z
N MET A 1 32.78 -13.76 21.65
CA MET A 1 31.63 -13.80 22.57
C MET A 1 30.28 -13.70 21.82
N ALA A 2 30.09 -14.46 20.73
CA ALA A 2 28.86 -14.43 19.91
C ALA A 2 27.97 -15.68 20.03
N SER A 3 28.30 -16.60 20.92
CA SER A 3 27.68 -17.96 20.97
C SER A 3 26.57 -18.14 22.01
N THR A 4 26.38 -17.22 22.95
CA THR A 4 25.42 -17.40 24.07
C THR A 4 24.04 -16.70 23.87
N ALA A 5 23.90 -15.79 22.90
CA ALA A 5 22.66 -15.08 22.66
C ALA A 5 21.63 -15.89 21.83
N ALA A 6 22.06 -16.85 21.03
CA ALA A 6 21.19 -17.61 20.12
C ALA A 6 20.18 -18.55 20.83
N GLY A 7 20.32 -18.79 22.12
CA GLY A 7 19.44 -19.68 22.90
C GLY A 7 18.13 -19.06 23.38
N GLN A 8 17.99 -17.73 23.34
CA GLN A 8 16.80 -17.01 23.83
C GLN A 8 15.75 -16.67 22.76
N ASP A 9 16.10 -16.80 21.49
CA ASP A 9 15.15 -16.54 20.40
C ASP A 9 14.26 -17.74 20.15
N GLY A 10 12.96 -17.49 20.02
CA GLY A 10 11.98 -18.48 19.57
C GLY A 10 12.31 -18.98 18.15
N TRP A 11 11.81 -20.16 17.80
CA TRP A 11 12.04 -20.74 16.47
C TRP A 11 11.57 -19.83 15.33
N MET A 12 10.46 -19.08 15.49
CA MET A 12 9.94 -18.12 14.50
C MET A 12 10.89 -16.93 14.32
N ALA A 13 11.48 -16.40 15.40
CA ALA A 13 12.48 -15.35 15.30
C ALA A 13 13.71 -15.83 14.52
N ARG A 14 14.18 -17.05 14.77
CA ARG A 14 15.30 -17.65 14.01
C ARG A 14 14.94 -17.87 12.54
N ALA A 15 13.70 -18.30 12.23
CA ALA A 15 13.23 -18.45 10.86
C ALA A 15 13.20 -17.10 10.13
N ALA A 16 12.65 -16.05 10.76
CA ALA A 16 12.63 -14.70 10.21
C ALA A 16 14.03 -14.16 9.89
N LEU A 17 15.00 -14.37 10.79
CA LEU A 17 16.39 -13.94 10.56
C LEU A 17 17.07 -14.70 9.40
N ARG A 18 16.80 -16.01 9.25
CA ARG A 18 17.31 -16.80 8.12
C ARG A 18 16.68 -16.34 6.79
N SER A 19 15.37 -16.07 6.78
CA SER A 19 14.65 -15.55 5.59
C SER A 19 15.17 -14.17 5.20
N ALA A 20 15.48 -13.29 6.16
CA ALA A 20 16.10 -12.00 5.90
C ALA A 20 17.47 -12.14 5.22
N ALA A 21 18.32 -13.02 5.71
CA ALA A 21 19.63 -13.29 5.12
C ALA A 21 19.55 -13.90 3.71
N TRP A 22 18.53 -14.74 3.46
CA TRP A 22 18.27 -15.28 2.13
C TRP A 22 17.82 -14.17 1.16
N ALA A 23 16.86 -13.34 1.57
CA ALA A 23 16.34 -12.24 0.75
C ALA A 23 17.43 -11.21 0.39
N GLU A 24 18.34 -10.91 1.32
CA GLU A 24 19.51 -10.06 1.06
C GLU A 24 20.33 -10.51 -0.16
N LYS A 25 20.43 -11.82 -0.36
CA LYS A 25 21.25 -12.40 -1.43
C LYS A 25 20.52 -12.46 -2.77
N TRP A 26 19.20 -12.64 -2.78
CA TRP A 26 18.49 -13.06 -3.99
C TRP A 26 17.48 -12.03 -4.52
N PHE A 27 17.10 -11.01 -3.75
CA PHE A 27 16.14 -10.00 -4.21
C PHE A 27 16.82 -8.92 -5.05
N PRO A 28 16.47 -8.78 -6.34
CA PRO A 28 16.87 -7.65 -7.16
C PRO A 28 16.08 -6.39 -6.77
N ASP A 29 16.42 -5.26 -7.41
CA ASP A 29 15.64 -4.03 -7.32
C ASP A 29 14.21 -4.23 -7.84
N ALA A 30 13.24 -3.53 -7.26
CA ALA A 30 11.83 -3.63 -7.63
C ALA A 30 11.55 -3.28 -9.11
N TYR A 31 12.35 -2.40 -9.70
CA TYR A 31 12.26 -2.05 -11.11
C TYR A 31 12.50 -3.26 -12.01
N VAL A 32 13.40 -4.17 -11.63
CA VAL A 32 13.69 -5.40 -12.40
C VAL A 32 12.44 -6.27 -12.52
N PHE A 33 11.65 -6.39 -11.44
CA PHE A 33 10.38 -7.13 -11.48
C PHE A 33 9.35 -6.49 -12.42
N ALA A 34 9.26 -5.16 -12.44
CA ALA A 34 8.37 -4.45 -13.37
C ALA A 34 8.75 -4.72 -14.83
N VAL A 35 10.04 -4.64 -15.16
CA VAL A 35 10.53 -4.91 -16.51
C VAL A 35 10.33 -6.37 -16.90
N LEU A 36 10.62 -7.31 -15.99
CA LEU A 36 10.35 -8.74 -16.23
C LEU A 36 8.85 -8.98 -16.49
N GLY A 37 7.97 -8.32 -15.73
CA GLY A 37 6.53 -8.39 -15.99
C GLY A 37 6.14 -7.94 -17.39
N VAL A 38 6.69 -6.79 -17.86
CA VAL A 38 6.49 -6.31 -19.24
C VAL A 38 6.95 -7.37 -20.26
N VAL A 39 8.16 -7.89 -20.08
CA VAL A 39 8.74 -8.88 -21.02
C VAL A 39 7.91 -10.17 -21.06
N ILE A 40 7.55 -10.71 -19.91
CA ILE A 40 6.74 -11.94 -19.80
C ILE A 40 5.40 -11.76 -20.49
N VAL A 41 4.70 -10.65 -20.22
CA VAL A 41 3.38 -10.40 -20.81
C VAL A 41 3.46 -10.14 -22.31
N ALA A 42 4.48 -9.40 -22.77
CA ALA A 42 4.73 -9.19 -24.20
C ALA A 42 5.01 -10.51 -24.93
N LEU A 43 5.89 -11.36 -24.40
CA LEU A 43 6.18 -12.67 -24.96
C LEU A 43 4.95 -13.59 -24.97
N ALA A 44 4.15 -13.55 -23.89
CA ALA A 44 2.90 -14.30 -23.83
C ALA A 44 1.91 -13.82 -24.90
N ALA A 45 1.69 -12.51 -25.07
CA ALA A 45 0.81 -11.97 -26.10
C ALA A 45 1.26 -12.41 -27.52
N MET A 46 2.55 -12.30 -27.81
CA MET A 46 3.11 -12.73 -29.09
C MET A 46 3.00 -14.26 -29.31
N SER A 47 3.15 -15.07 -28.26
CA SER A 47 2.98 -16.52 -28.34
C SER A 47 1.54 -16.95 -28.68
N PHE A 48 0.56 -16.12 -28.33
CA PHE A 48 -0.84 -16.29 -28.70
C PHE A 48 -1.23 -15.60 -30.01
N GLY A 49 -0.25 -15.12 -30.79
CA GLY A 49 -0.45 -14.62 -32.13
C GLY A 49 -0.61 -13.11 -32.27
N SER A 50 -0.37 -12.34 -31.22
CA SER A 50 -0.27 -10.88 -31.34
C SER A 50 0.99 -10.50 -32.13
N SER A 51 0.88 -9.53 -33.04
CA SER A 51 2.06 -9.06 -33.77
C SER A 51 3.00 -8.26 -32.83
N PRO A 52 4.32 -8.29 -33.09
CA PRO A 52 5.27 -7.48 -32.33
C PRO A 52 4.92 -5.98 -32.36
N GLN A 53 4.42 -5.49 -33.50
CA GLN A 53 4.02 -4.10 -33.66
C GLN A 53 2.79 -3.76 -32.79
N ALA A 54 1.74 -4.60 -32.80
CA ALA A 54 0.56 -4.41 -31.98
C ALA A 54 0.92 -4.44 -30.48
N THR A 55 1.79 -5.38 -30.08
CA THR A 55 2.27 -5.47 -28.70
C THR A 55 3.06 -4.23 -28.27
N ALA A 56 3.94 -3.71 -29.14
CA ALA A 56 4.72 -2.50 -28.87
C ALA A 56 3.85 -1.25 -28.83
N SER A 57 2.86 -1.12 -29.72
CA SER A 57 1.90 -0.01 -29.71
C SER A 57 1.06 -0.03 -28.42
N ALA A 58 0.49 -1.20 -28.05
CA ALA A 58 -0.25 -1.35 -26.82
C ALA A 58 0.60 -0.99 -25.59
N PHE A 59 1.87 -1.39 -25.54
CA PHE A 59 2.79 -0.98 -24.47
C PHE A 59 2.96 0.52 -24.39
N GLY A 60 3.23 1.20 -25.52
CA GLY A 60 3.45 2.65 -25.57
C GLY A 60 2.21 3.44 -25.16
N ASP A 61 1.05 3.07 -25.67
CA ASP A 61 -0.23 3.70 -25.32
C ASP A 61 -0.56 3.50 -23.83
N GLY A 62 -0.33 2.28 -23.34
CA GLY A 62 -0.52 1.93 -21.95
C GLY A 62 0.40 2.68 -20.99
N PHE A 63 1.65 2.90 -21.37
CA PHE A 63 2.61 3.65 -20.57
C PHE A 63 2.08 5.04 -20.22
N TRP A 64 1.47 5.74 -21.16
CA TRP A 64 0.92 7.08 -20.96
C TRP A 64 -0.46 7.09 -20.29
N SER A 65 -1.23 6.03 -20.43
CA SER A 65 -2.61 5.98 -19.90
C SER A 65 -2.68 6.10 -18.38
N LEU A 66 -1.66 5.62 -17.63
CA LEU A 66 -1.61 5.67 -16.17
C LEU A 66 -0.97 6.93 -15.59
N ILE A 67 -0.58 7.92 -16.38
CA ILE A 67 0.06 9.14 -15.85
C ILE A 67 -0.81 9.87 -14.81
N PRO A 68 -2.12 10.10 -15.02
CA PRO A 68 -2.97 10.74 -14.00
C PRO A 68 -2.97 9.96 -12.68
N PHE A 69 -3.14 8.63 -12.74
CA PHE A 69 -3.13 7.79 -11.57
C PHE A 69 -1.74 7.74 -10.90
N THR A 70 -0.67 7.71 -11.69
CA THR A 70 0.71 7.79 -11.20
C THR A 70 0.93 9.05 -10.37
N MET A 71 0.46 10.20 -10.86
CA MET A 71 0.55 11.46 -10.12
C MET A 71 -0.30 11.44 -8.85
N GLN A 72 -1.51 10.89 -8.89
CA GLN A 72 -2.34 10.73 -7.70
C GLN A 72 -1.65 9.89 -6.62
N MET A 73 -1.01 8.79 -7.00
CA MET A 73 -0.25 7.95 -6.05
C MET A 73 1.02 8.65 -5.52
N ALA A 74 1.71 9.42 -6.34
CA ALA A 74 2.80 10.26 -5.88
C ALA A 74 2.33 11.28 -4.83
N PHE A 75 1.16 11.88 -5.03
CA PHE A 75 0.56 12.80 -4.05
C PHE A 75 0.12 12.10 -2.76
N VAL A 76 -0.32 10.83 -2.79
CA VAL A 76 -0.58 10.05 -1.56
C VAL A 76 0.70 9.94 -0.73
N VAL A 77 1.85 9.65 -1.36
CA VAL A 77 3.14 9.56 -0.67
C VAL A 77 3.58 10.93 -0.13
N ILE A 78 3.54 11.97 -0.96
CA ILE A 78 3.98 13.33 -0.59
C ILE A 78 3.08 13.90 0.51
N GLY A 79 1.76 13.79 0.37
CA GLY A 79 0.79 14.28 1.36
C GLY A 79 0.92 13.54 2.69
N GLY A 80 1.03 12.21 2.64
CA GLY A 80 1.27 11.38 3.83
C GLY A 80 2.56 11.75 4.56
N TYR A 81 3.65 11.94 3.81
CA TYR A 81 4.94 12.39 4.35
C TYR A 81 4.84 13.79 4.99
N ALA A 82 4.23 14.74 4.27
CA ALA A 82 4.08 16.11 4.76
C ALA A 82 3.28 16.17 6.06
N VAL A 83 2.17 15.43 6.17
CA VAL A 83 1.40 15.35 7.42
C VAL A 83 2.21 14.68 8.52
N ALA A 84 2.85 13.55 8.25
CA ALA A 84 3.58 12.77 9.25
C ALA A 84 4.79 13.55 9.84
N THR A 85 5.44 14.38 9.03
CA THR A 85 6.63 15.15 9.44
C THR A 85 6.32 16.53 10.01
N ALA A 86 5.03 16.89 10.08
CA ALA A 86 4.61 18.17 10.63
C ALA A 86 4.97 18.29 12.14
N PRO A 87 5.39 19.50 12.63
CA PRO A 87 5.85 19.66 14.01
C PRO A 87 4.83 19.25 15.09
N VAL A 88 3.54 19.40 14.79
CA VAL A 88 2.45 18.96 15.69
C VAL A 88 2.39 17.44 15.78
N VAL A 89 2.52 16.76 14.63
CA VAL A 89 2.50 15.30 14.55
C VAL A 89 3.75 14.72 15.21
N ALA A 90 4.92 15.35 15.06
CA ALA A 90 6.14 14.94 15.76
C ALA A 90 5.95 14.92 17.29
N ARG A 91 5.32 15.95 17.86
CA ARG A 91 4.99 15.98 19.29
C ARG A 91 4.02 14.87 19.70
N PHE A 92 3.06 14.57 18.87
CA PHE A 92 2.13 13.45 19.09
C PHE A 92 2.86 12.10 19.03
N ILE A 93 3.79 11.92 18.12
CA ILE A 93 4.65 10.71 18.04
C ILE A 93 5.49 10.57 19.33
N ASP A 94 6.09 11.65 19.83
CA ASP A 94 6.85 11.63 21.08
C ASP A 94 5.97 11.26 22.29
N PHE A 95 4.70 11.69 22.29
CA PHE A 95 3.72 11.25 23.29
C PHE A 95 3.43 9.74 23.17
N LEU A 96 3.13 9.26 21.97
CA LEU A 96 2.88 7.83 21.71
C LEU A 96 4.08 6.96 22.09
N ALA A 97 5.29 7.45 21.85
CA ALA A 97 6.52 6.72 22.14
C ALA A 97 6.75 6.47 23.65
N ARG A 98 6.00 7.14 24.55
CA ARG A 98 6.08 6.91 26.00
C ARG A 98 5.31 5.69 26.48
N VAL A 99 4.38 5.16 25.66
CA VAL A 99 3.44 4.10 26.07
C VAL A 99 4.13 2.74 26.29
N PRO A 100 4.98 2.22 25.36
CA PRO A 100 5.59 0.91 25.55
C PRO A 100 6.60 0.88 26.71
N ARG A 101 6.63 -0.27 27.40
CA ARG A 101 7.53 -0.50 28.55
C ARG A 101 8.57 -1.59 28.31
N THR A 102 8.45 -2.34 27.22
CA THR A 102 9.36 -3.43 26.85
C THR A 102 9.66 -3.40 25.37
N GLY A 103 10.80 -3.93 24.92
CA GLY A 103 11.18 -3.97 23.50
C GLY A 103 10.20 -4.74 22.63
N ARG A 104 9.74 -5.92 23.05
CA ARG A 104 8.69 -6.68 22.33
C ARG A 104 7.35 -5.96 22.33
N GLY A 105 6.97 -5.35 23.45
CA GLY A 105 5.77 -4.53 23.54
C GLY A 105 5.82 -3.32 22.59
N ALA A 106 6.99 -2.71 22.41
CA ALA A 106 7.20 -1.62 21.46
C ALA A 106 7.03 -2.09 20.01
N VAL A 107 7.56 -3.25 19.65
CA VAL A 107 7.38 -3.86 18.31
C VAL A 107 5.90 -4.06 17.98
N VAL A 108 5.14 -4.67 18.90
CA VAL A 108 3.68 -4.90 18.73
C VAL A 108 2.90 -3.59 18.67
N TYR A 109 3.25 -2.64 19.53
CA TYR A 109 2.60 -1.32 19.58
C TYR A 109 2.80 -0.53 18.29
N VAL A 110 4.00 -0.56 17.72
CA VAL A 110 4.28 0.03 16.41
C VAL A 110 3.39 -0.60 15.34
N GLY A 111 3.27 -1.93 15.33
CA GLY A 111 2.41 -2.65 14.39
C GLY A 111 0.95 -2.22 14.50
N LEU A 112 0.41 -2.16 15.73
CA LEU A 112 -0.96 -1.72 15.97
C LEU A 112 -1.21 -0.29 15.46
N VAL A 113 -0.36 0.65 15.87
CA VAL A 113 -0.50 2.06 15.49
C VAL A 113 -0.36 2.25 13.98
N SER A 114 0.59 1.55 13.35
CA SER A 114 0.79 1.64 11.90
C SER A 114 -0.37 1.03 11.11
N MET A 115 -0.93 -0.11 11.54
CA MET A 115 -2.10 -0.71 10.90
C MET A 115 -3.34 0.19 11.03
N LEU A 116 -3.62 0.75 12.19
CA LEU A 116 -4.72 1.69 12.37
C LEU A 116 -4.53 2.97 11.53
N ALA A 117 -3.32 3.51 11.49
CA ALA A 117 -2.99 4.66 10.62
C ALA A 117 -3.18 4.34 9.13
N SER A 118 -2.89 3.11 8.73
CA SER A 118 -3.01 2.66 7.34
C SER A 118 -4.47 2.53 6.88
N LEU A 119 -5.40 2.26 7.79
CA LEU A 119 -6.83 2.28 7.47
C LEU A 119 -7.31 3.68 7.07
N LEU A 120 -6.61 4.73 7.51
CA LEU A 120 -6.86 6.11 7.05
C LEU A 120 -6.07 6.40 5.77
N SER A 121 -4.76 6.14 5.77
CA SER A 121 -3.86 6.39 4.64
C SER A 121 -2.63 5.51 4.70
N TRP A 122 -2.43 4.69 3.67
CA TRP A 122 -1.22 3.86 3.57
C TRP A 122 0.06 4.70 3.48
N GLY A 123 0.04 5.81 2.74
CA GLY A 123 1.21 6.68 2.60
C GLY A 123 1.58 7.40 3.91
N PHE A 124 0.57 7.86 4.66
CA PHE A 124 0.77 8.42 6.01
C PHE A 124 1.34 7.36 6.96
N SER A 125 0.77 6.16 6.97
CA SER A 125 1.15 5.09 7.91
C SER A 125 2.62 4.69 7.79
N LEU A 126 3.18 4.62 6.59
CA LEU A 126 4.59 4.26 6.36
C LEU A 126 5.54 5.24 7.04
N VAL A 127 5.30 6.54 6.85
CA VAL A 127 6.17 7.59 7.39
C VAL A 127 5.92 7.74 8.90
N PHE A 128 4.67 7.78 9.32
CA PHE A 128 4.28 7.89 10.73
C PHE A 128 4.79 6.72 11.56
N GLY A 129 4.62 5.48 11.07
CA GLY A 129 5.14 4.27 11.69
C GLY A 129 6.67 4.28 11.78
N GLY A 130 7.35 4.69 10.72
CA GLY A 130 8.81 4.83 10.70
C GLY A 130 9.32 5.87 11.72
N LEU A 131 8.66 7.03 11.81
CA LEU A 131 9.01 8.06 12.79
C LEU A 131 8.72 7.60 14.23
N LEU A 132 7.65 6.81 14.45
CA LEU A 132 7.36 6.21 15.75
C LEU A 132 8.44 5.20 16.15
N VAL A 133 8.90 4.34 15.23
CA VAL A 133 10.03 3.43 15.46
C VAL A 133 11.27 4.20 15.86
N ARG A 134 11.59 5.31 15.18
CA ARG A 134 12.74 6.16 15.53
C ARG A 134 12.61 6.80 16.90
N ALA A 135 11.43 7.31 17.24
CA ALA A 135 11.17 7.89 18.56
C ALA A 135 11.34 6.84 19.68
N LEU A 136 10.86 5.61 19.46
CA LEU A 136 11.05 4.49 20.38
C LEU A 136 12.50 4.02 20.45
N ALA A 137 13.24 4.07 19.36
CA ALA A 137 14.66 3.69 19.30
C ALA A 137 15.57 4.59 20.15
N ARG A 138 15.16 5.86 20.39
CA ARG A 138 15.85 6.76 21.34
C ARG A 138 15.74 6.31 22.80
N ARG A 139 14.77 5.44 23.09
CA ARG A 139 14.55 4.84 24.40
C ARG A 139 15.36 3.56 24.54
N THR A 140 16.68 3.71 24.71
CA THR A 140 17.65 2.60 24.73
C THR A 140 17.36 1.57 25.83
N GLU A 141 16.68 1.96 26.91
CA GLU A 141 16.26 1.08 27.98
C GLU A 141 15.27 -0.02 27.53
N LEU A 142 14.52 0.21 26.43
CA LEU A 142 13.60 -0.79 25.86
C LEU A 142 14.32 -1.96 25.20
N ARG A 143 15.56 -1.76 24.73
CA ARG A 143 16.31 -2.75 23.93
C ARG A 143 15.46 -3.37 22.83
N MET A 144 14.75 -2.51 22.09
CA MET A 144 13.86 -2.89 20.99
C MET A 144 14.68 -3.32 19.77
N ASP A 145 14.36 -4.47 19.16
CA ASP A 145 14.96 -4.84 17.88
C ASP A 145 14.44 -3.90 16.78
N TYR A 146 15.36 -3.16 16.19
CA TYR A 146 15.04 -2.08 15.24
C TYR A 146 14.47 -2.62 13.91
N ARG A 147 14.90 -3.82 13.47
CA ARG A 147 14.42 -4.48 12.26
C ARG A 147 12.99 -5.02 12.47
N ALA A 148 12.75 -5.69 13.59
CA ALA A 148 11.42 -6.19 13.93
C ALA A 148 10.42 -5.05 14.09
N ALA A 149 10.83 -3.92 14.68
CA ALA A 149 10.02 -2.71 14.77
C ALA A 149 9.76 -2.10 13.39
N GLY A 150 10.76 -2.04 12.52
CA GLY A 150 10.62 -1.61 11.13
C GLY A 150 9.66 -2.51 10.34
N ALA A 151 9.78 -3.83 10.49
CA ALA A 151 8.84 -4.79 9.89
C ALA A 151 7.41 -4.59 10.41
N SER A 152 7.24 -4.32 11.71
CA SER A 152 5.94 -4.04 12.31
C SER A 152 5.35 -2.71 11.82
N ALA A 153 6.17 -1.68 11.63
CA ALA A 153 5.72 -0.41 11.03
C ALA A 153 5.22 -0.61 9.59
N TYR A 154 5.79 -1.58 8.88
CA TYR A 154 5.36 -1.92 7.52
C TYR A 154 4.02 -2.66 7.45
N LEU A 155 3.57 -3.32 8.51
CA LEU A 155 2.32 -4.10 8.52
C LEU A 155 1.08 -3.26 8.15
N GLY A 156 1.12 -1.94 8.38
CA GLY A 156 0.07 -1.05 7.91
C GLY A 156 -0.17 -1.20 6.42
N LEU A 157 0.85 -1.00 5.59
CA LEU A 157 0.76 -1.22 4.16
C LEU A 157 0.80 -2.71 3.80
N GLY A 158 1.64 -3.50 4.44
CA GLY A 158 1.84 -4.89 4.09
C GLY A 158 0.60 -5.78 4.29
N ALA A 159 -0.24 -5.49 5.29
CA ALA A 159 -1.32 -6.40 5.67
C ALA A 159 -2.74 -5.84 5.52
N VAL A 160 -2.98 -4.53 5.78
CA VAL A 160 -4.36 -4.03 5.96
C VAL A 160 -4.73 -2.79 5.16
N TRP A 161 -3.80 -2.14 4.45
CA TRP A 161 -4.04 -0.88 3.74
C TRP A 161 -5.23 -0.94 2.77
N ALA A 162 -5.37 -2.08 2.09
CA ALA A 162 -6.40 -2.28 1.06
C ALA A 162 -7.81 -2.42 1.64
N MET A 163 -7.95 -2.59 2.97
CA MET A 163 -9.22 -2.63 3.68
C MET A 163 -9.60 -1.26 4.27
N GLY A 164 -8.78 -0.22 4.07
CA GLY A 164 -8.99 1.12 4.59
C GLY A 164 -9.48 2.13 3.54
N LEU A 165 -9.63 3.38 3.97
CA LEU A 165 -10.13 4.49 3.13
C LEU A 165 -9.25 4.77 1.90
N SER A 166 -7.96 4.45 1.96
CA SER A 166 -7.03 4.59 0.84
C SER A 166 -6.92 3.35 -0.05
N SER A 167 -7.87 2.42 0.06
CA SER A 167 -7.99 1.28 -0.86
C SER A 167 -8.25 1.76 -2.28
N SER A 168 -7.29 1.59 -3.18
CA SER A 168 -7.41 2.11 -4.56
C SER A 168 -8.52 1.42 -5.34
N ALA A 169 -8.71 0.11 -5.17
CA ALA A 169 -9.78 -0.62 -5.84
C ALA A 169 -11.16 -0.20 -5.34
N ALA A 170 -11.35 -0.07 -4.02
CA ALA A 170 -12.61 0.38 -3.46
C ALA A 170 -12.91 1.85 -3.85
N GLN A 171 -11.90 2.72 -3.88
CA GLN A 171 -12.04 4.11 -4.35
C GLN A 171 -12.41 4.18 -5.83
N LEU A 172 -11.80 3.35 -6.69
CA LEU A 172 -12.14 3.28 -8.11
C LEU A 172 -13.60 2.85 -8.30
N GLN A 173 -14.02 1.79 -7.63
CA GLN A 173 -15.38 1.26 -7.74
C GLN A 173 -16.47 2.18 -7.18
N ALA A 174 -16.12 3.00 -6.19
CA ALA A 174 -17.04 3.98 -5.62
C ALA A 174 -17.20 5.26 -6.45
N ASN A 175 -16.35 5.46 -7.49
CA ASN A 175 -16.31 6.69 -8.26
C ASN A 175 -16.39 6.42 -9.76
N PRO A 176 -17.58 6.57 -10.40
CA PRO A 176 -17.75 6.32 -11.84
C PRO A 176 -16.79 7.11 -12.73
N ALA A 177 -16.44 8.34 -12.34
CA ALA A 177 -15.51 9.17 -13.10
C ALA A 177 -14.06 8.66 -13.09
N SER A 178 -13.72 7.75 -12.17
CA SER A 178 -12.38 7.13 -12.06
C SER A 178 -12.31 5.76 -12.71
N MET A 179 -13.46 5.15 -13.00
CA MET A 179 -13.54 3.82 -13.61
C MET A 179 -13.36 3.88 -15.13
N PRO A 180 -12.71 2.88 -15.73
CA PRO A 180 -12.79 2.65 -17.17
C PRO A 180 -14.27 2.48 -17.59
N PRO A 181 -14.70 3.06 -18.74
CA PRO A 181 -16.11 3.05 -19.16
C PRO A 181 -16.75 1.65 -19.18
N GLY A 182 -16.08 0.65 -19.73
CA GLY A 182 -16.59 -0.73 -19.78
C GLY A 182 -16.74 -1.41 -18.41
N LEU A 183 -16.03 -0.92 -17.37
CA LEU A 183 -16.15 -1.47 -16.03
C LEU A 183 -17.45 -0.99 -15.35
N VAL A 184 -17.88 0.26 -15.59
CA VAL A 184 -19.15 0.78 -15.07
C VAL A 184 -20.33 -0.06 -15.56
N GLU A 185 -20.31 -0.45 -16.85
CA GLU A 185 -21.34 -1.30 -17.45
C GLU A 185 -21.40 -2.70 -16.82
N ILE A 186 -20.26 -3.23 -16.33
CA ILE A 186 -20.17 -4.55 -15.71
C ILE A 186 -20.60 -4.52 -14.24
N THR A 187 -20.15 -3.51 -13.49
CA THR A 187 -20.27 -3.52 -12.01
C THR A 187 -21.29 -2.52 -11.47
N GLY A 188 -21.67 -1.51 -12.27
CA GLY A 188 -22.26 -0.30 -11.69
C GLY A 188 -21.30 0.38 -10.71
N VAL A 189 -21.85 1.16 -9.80
CA VAL A 189 -21.10 1.84 -8.73
C VAL A 189 -21.19 1.01 -7.46
N LEU A 190 -20.05 0.66 -6.88
CA LEU A 190 -19.95 -0.08 -5.61
C LEU A 190 -19.44 0.87 -4.51
N PRO A 191 -20.34 1.40 -3.66
CA PRO A 191 -19.95 2.31 -2.59
C PRO A 191 -19.12 1.61 -1.50
N PHE A 192 -18.47 2.38 -0.63
CA PHE A 192 -17.69 1.83 0.48
C PHE A 192 -18.52 0.96 1.43
N THR A 193 -19.82 1.20 1.55
CA THR A 193 -20.75 0.39 2.34
C THR A 193 -20.91 -1.03 1.82
N GLU A 194 -20.64 -1.24 0.53
CA GLU A 194 -20.70 -2.55 -0.12
C GLU A 194 -19.30 -3.18 -0.30
N THR A 195 -18.25 -2.49 0.12
CA THR A 195 -16.87 -2.95 0.02
C THR A 195 -16.18 -2.94 1.39
N ILE A 196 -15.40 -1.92 1.70
CA ILE A 196 -14.57 -1.83 2.92
C ILE A 196 -15.39 -1.76 4.21
N PHE A 197 -16.62 -1.28 4.16
CA PHE A 197 -17.52 -1.18 5.33
C PHE A 197 -18.53 -2.33 5.47
N LEU A 198 -18.46 -3.36 4.63
CA LEU A 198 -19.14 -4.62 4.91
C LEU A 198 -18.68 -5.16 6.28
N TRP A 199 -19.59 -5.70 7.08
CA TRP A 199 -19.18 -6.29 8.36
C TRP A 199 -18.16 -7.43 8.19
N GLN A 200 -18.23 -8.16 7.07
CA GLN A 200 -17.27 -9.19 6.69
C GLN A 200 -15.86 -8.60 6.48
N SER A 201 -15.80 -7.44 5.82
CA SER A 201 -14.53 -6.72 5.60
C SER A 201 -13.94 -6.22 6.92
N ILE A 202 -14.79 -5.71 7.82
CA ILE A 202 -14.38 -5.26 9.15
C ILE A 202 -13.89 -6.45 9.98
N ALA A 203 -14.61 -7.58 9.95
CA ALA A 203 -14.20 -8.79 10.65
C ALA A 203 -12.88 -9.34 10.12
N LEU A 204 -12.73 -9.43 8.79
CA LEU A 204 -11.47 -9.81 8.14
C LEU A 204 -10.32 -8.92 8.61
N THR A 205 -10.49 -7.60 8.55
CA THR A 205 -9.48 -6.62 8.95
C THR A 205 -9.08 -6.78 10.42
N ALA A 206 -10.07 -6.95 11.31
CA ALA A 206 -9.83 -7.15 12.74
C ALA A 206 -9.01 -8.44 13.00
N VAL A 207 -9.34 -9.54 12.34
CA VAL A 207 -8.58 -10.80 12.46
C VAL A 207 -7.17 -10.63 11.91
N LEU A 208 -6.99 -9.96 10.77
CA LEU A 208 -5.65 -9.71 10.21
C LEU A 208 -4.80 -8.85 11.16
N ILE A 209 -5.36 -7.82 11.78
CA ILE A 209 -4.65 -7.01 12.78
C ILE A 209 -4.22 -7.89 13.95
N LEU A 210 -5.14 -8.65 14.55
CA LEU A 210 -4.84 -9.47 15.71
C LEU A 210 -3.77 -10.53 15.42
N VAL A 211 -3.89 -11.24 14.30
CA VAL A 211 -2.90 -12.26 13.91
C VAL A 211 -1.56 -11.62 13.58
N SER A 212 -1.53 -10.49 12.87
CA SER A 212 -0.30 -9.75 12.60
C SER A 212 0.43 -9.35 13.88
N LEU A 213 -0.30 -8.85 14.89
CA LEU A 213 0.28 -8.48 16.19
C LEU A 213 0.81 -9.69 16.95
N LEU A 214 0.10 -10.81 16.91
CA LEU A 214 0.56 -12.05 17.52
C LEU A 214 1.87 -12.54 16.88
N ILE A 215 1.94 -12.54 15.55
CA ILE A 215 3.16 -12.92 14.83
C ILE A 215 4.30 -11.94 15.15
N ALA A 216 4.02 -10.62 15.17
CA ALA A 216 5.02 -9.62 15.53
C ALA A 216 5.59 -9.86 16.96
N TRP A 217 4.74 -10.23 17.91
CA TRP A 217 5.17 -10.59 19.26
C TRP A 217 6.05 -11.85 19.28
N LEU A 218 5.64 -12.89 18.55
CA LEU A 218 6.34 -14.17 18.51
C LEU A 218 7.68 -14.11 17.75
N THR A 219 7.77 -13.24 16.72
CA THR A 219 8.97 -13.08 15.90
C THR A 219 9.95 -12.05 16.46
N ALA A 220 9.50 -11.14 17.34
CA ALA A 220 10.36 -10.14 17.93
C ALA A 220 11.49 -10.79 18.78
N PRO A 221 12.77 -10.49 18.51
CA PRO A 221 13.89 -11.00 19.29
C PRO A 221 13.82 -10.60 20.76
N ALA A 222 14.41 -11.43 21.63
CA ALA A 222 14.56 -11.10 23.04
C ALA A 222 15.56 -9.94 23.22
N ALA A 223 15.48 -9.22 24.34
CA ALA A 223 16.34 -8.08 24.62
C ALA A 223 17.86 -8.40 24.55
N GLY A 224 18.25 -9.65 24.79
CA GLY A 224 19.66 -10.10 24.71
C GLY A 224 20.18 -10.30 23.28
N SER A 225 19.26 -10.56 22.31
CA SER A 225 19.57 -10.79 20.88
C SER A 225 19.03 -9.66 19.99
N ALA A 226 18.39 -8.65 20.57
CA ALA A 226 17.86 -7.52 19.84
C ALA A 226 18.99 -6.65 19.27
N ARG A 227 18.91 -6.33 17.99
CA ARG A 227 19.78 -5.36 17.33
C ARG A 227 19.12 -3.98 17.40
N THR A 228 19.78 -3.07 18.11
CA THR A 228 19.27 -1.70 18.31
C THR A 228 19.60 -0.79 17.13
N ALA A 229 19.01 0.39 17.08
CA ALA A 229 19.25 1.37 16.01
C ALA A 229 20.73 1.78 15.88
N GLU A 230 21.50 1.73 16.95
CA GLU A 230 22.92 2.06 16.97
C GLU A 230 23.77 1.17 16.05
N GLU A 231 23.31 -0.07 15.80
CA GLU A 231 23.98 -1.00 14.91
C GLU A 231 23.74 -0.72 13.41
N PHE A 232 22.86 0.22 13.09
CA PHE A 232 22.49 0.56 11.71
C PHE A 232 22.97 1.98 11.36
N PRO A 233 24.05 2.13 10.57
CA PRO A 233 24.63 3.44 10.24
C PRO A 233 23.62 4.41 9.60
N GLY A 234 22.67 3.90 8.81
CA GLY A 234 21.62 4.70 8.17
C GLY A 234 20.61 5.30 9.16
N ALA A 235 20.42 4.67 10.33
CA ALA A 235 19.50 5.18 11.33
C ALA A 235 19.94 6.52 11.94
N ALA A 236 21.24 6.74 12.08
CA ALA A 236 21.82 7.99 12.62
C ALA A 236 21.69 9.18 11.63
N GLN A 237 21.73 8.91 10.31
CA GLN A 237 21.77 9.95 9.26
C GLN A 237 20.38 10.58 8.97
N ALA A 238 19.32 10.01 9.47
CA ALA A 238 17.95 10.41 9.14
C ALA A 238 17.35 11.44 10.13
N GLU A 239 18.13 12.13 10.96
CA GLU A 239 17.60 13.16 11.85
C GLU A 239 17.04 14.37 11.06
N PRO A 240 15.86 14.89 11.45
CA PRO A 240 15.31 16.08 10.81
C PRO A 240 16.24 17.29 11.04
N GLU A 241 16.73 17.87 9.97
CA GLU A 241 17.45 19.13 10.09
C GLU A 241 16.50 20.25 10.58
N PRO A 242 16.92 21.03 11.56
CA PRO A 242 16.12 22.17 12.01
C PRO A 242 15.97 23.19 10.86
N LEU A 243 14.81 23.85 10.84
CA LEU A 243 14.56 24.88 9.83
C LEU A 243 15.63 25.97 9.92
N GLN A 244 16.38 26.17 8.86
CA GLN A 244 17.46 27.17 8.80
C GLN A 244 16.89 28.57 9.05
N ARG A 245 17.68 29.44 9.66
CA ARG A 245 17.28 30.82 9.87
C ARG A 245 17.27 31.58 8.55
N ARG A 246 16.33 32.53 8.42
CA ARG A 246 16.25 33.44 7.28
C ARG A 246 17.56 34.23 7.14
N THR A 247 18.10 34.27 5.93
CA THR A 247 19.34 35.00 5.61
C THR A 247 19.11 36.18 4.66
N ARG A 248 18.00 36.15 3.90
CA ARG A 248 17.69 37.18 2.89
C ARG A 248 16.32 37.81 3.13
N PRO A 249 16.13 39.10 2.81
CA PRO A 249 14.84 39.79 2.96
C PRO A 249 13.69 39.09 2.23
N GLY A 250 13.91 38.64 1.00
CA GLY A 250 12.88 37.95 0.18
C GLY A 250 12.34 36.67 0.77
N GLU A 251 13.10 36.03 1.66
CA GLU A 251 12.66 34.83 2.37
C GLU A 251 11.56 35.12 3.41
N TRP A 252 11.19 36.41 3.64
CA TRP A 252 10.13 36.74 4.60
C TRP A 252 8.82 36.01 4.28
N LEU A 253 8.41 35.95 3.02
CA LEU A 253 7.21 35.25 2.60
C LEU A 253 7.30 33.72 2.79
N GLU A 254 8.50 33.15 2.64
CA GLU A 254 8.72 31.72 2.83
C GLU A 254 8.63 31.30 4.31
N TYR A 255 9.01 32.19 5.23
CA TYR A 255 9.01 31.93 6.68
C TYR A 255 7.79 32.52 7.40
N SER A 256 7.02 33.38 6.73
CA SER A 256 5.75 33.91 7.24
C SER A 256 4.63 32.90 7.06
N PRO A 257 3.70 32.76 8.04
CA PRO A 257 2.53 31.90 7.87
C PRO A 257 1.47 32.51 6.94
N LEU A 258 1.62 33.75 6.50
CA LEU A 258 0.60 34.48 5.74
C LEU A 258 0.13 33.71 4.50
N LEU A 259 1.07 33.27 3.66
CA LEU A 259 0.73 32.53 2.43
C LEU A 259 0.14 31.15 2.74
N THR A 260 0.63 30.49 3.79
CA THR A 260 0.05 29.23 4.25
C THR A 260 -1.41 29.39 4.66
N VAL A 261 -1.72 30.42 5.46
CA VAL A 261 -3.10 30.69 5.92
C VAL A 261 -4.00 31.01 4.75
N LEU A 262 -3.59 31.92 3.85
CA LEU A 262 -4.40 32.31 2.68
C LEU A 262 -4.67 31.12 1.76
N LEU A 263 -3.66 30.32 1.46
CA LEU A 263 -3.83 29.13 0.61
C LEU A 263 -4.67 28.05 1.32
N SER A 264 -4.48 27.87 2.63
CA SER A 264 -5.29 26.93 3.41
C SER A 264 -6.75 27.34 3.46
N LEU A 265 -7.08 28.63 3.56
CA LEU A 265 -8.47 29.10 3.52
C LEU A 265 -9.15 28.74 2.18
N LEU A 266 -8.44 28.92 1.06
CA LEU A 266 -8.96 28.50 -0.26
C LEU A 266 -9.13 26.99 -0.35
N ALA A 267 -8.12 26.25 0.08
CA ALA A 267 -8.12 24.79 0.01
C ALA A 267 -9.23 24.18 0.88
N PHE A 268 -9.34 24.61 2.14
CA PHE A 268 -10.39 24.13 3.03
C PHE A 268 -11.78 24.65 2.64
N GLY A 269 -11.88 25.83 2.01
CA GLY A 269 -13.11 26.30 1.40
C GLY A 269 -13.60 25.38 0.28
N TRP A 270 -12.71 24.94 -0.60
CA TRP A 270 -13.05 23.95 -1.62
C TRP A 270 -13.43 22.59 -1.01
N LEU A 271 -12.65 22.10 -0.05
CA LEU A 271 -12.96 20.85 0.66
C LEU A 271 -14.30 20.92 1.38
N PHE A 272 -14.60 22.05 2.02
CA PHE A 272 -15.90 22.26 2.64
C PHE A 272 -17.05 22.09 1.65
N ASN A 273 -16.94 22.71 0.46
CA ASN A 273 -17.95 22.55 -0.59
C ASN A 273 -18.09 21.09 -1.06
N GLU A 274 -16.97 20.36 -1.22
CA GLU A 274 -17.00 18.94 -1.58
C GLU A 274 -17.73 18.09 -0.52
N PHE A 275 -17.42 18.30 0.76
CA PHE A 275 -18.04 17.54 1.86
C PHE A 275 -19.48 18.01 2.17
N ALA A 276 -19.84 19.25 1.86
CA ALA A 276 -21.20 19.76 2.02
C ALA A 276 -22.14 19.32 0.87
N SER A 277 -21.60 19.14 -0.34
CA SER A 277 -22.39 18.78 -1.53
C SER A 277 -22.55 17.27 -1.74
N LYS A 278 -21.76 16.43 -1.06
CA LYS A 278 -21.74 14.98 -1.23
C LYS A 278 -21.71 14.28 0.13
N PRO A 279 -22.22 13.05 0.23
CA PRO A 279 -21.99 12.23 1.43
C PRO A 279 -20.49 12.13 1.73
N VAL A 280 -20.11 12.23 3.01
CA VAL A 280 -18.70 12.24 3.44
C VAL A 280 -17.93 11.03 2.91
N VAL A 281 -18.57 9.86 2.90
CA VAL A 281 -17.98 8.62 2.38
C VAL A 281 -17.67 8.73 0.89
N THR A 282 -18.56 9.32 0.10
CA THR A 282 -18.38 9.52 -1.34
C THR A 282 -17.30 10.56 -1.62
N ALA A 283 -17.30 11.66 -0.86
CA ALA A 283 -16.29 12.72 -1.02
C ALA A 283 -14.88 12.20 -0.74
N ILE A 284 -14.69 11.45 0.37
CA ILE A 284 -13.38 10.91 0.74
C ILE A 284 -12.95 9.74 -0.15
N ALA A 285 -13.89 9.04 -0.80
CA ALA A 285 -13.59 7.99 -1.76
C ALA A 285 -12.95 8.55 -3.05
N ASN A 286 -13.19 9.83 -3.37
CA ASN A 286 -12.55 10.46 -4.51
C ASN A 286 -11.06 10.72 -4.22
N LEU A 287 -10.19 10.12 -5.04
CA LEU A 287 -8.74 10.16 -4.85
C LEU A 287 -8.14 11.58 -4.93
N ASN A 288 -8.74 12.46 -5.74
CA ASN A 288 -8.32 13.87 -5.81
C ASN A 288 -8.68 14.62 -4.52
N THR A 289 -9.90 14.45 -4.01
CA THR A 289 -10.35 15.05 -2.74
C THR A 289 -9.50 14.55 -1.58
N TYR A 290 -9.25 13.25 -1.54
CA TYR A 290 -8.39 12.61 -0.55
C TYR A 290 -6.97 13.21 -0.57
N ASN A 291 -6.33 13.26 -1.74
CA ASN A 291 -4.99 13.82 -1.89
C ASN A 291 -4.94 15.31 -1.53
N PHE A 292 -5.94 16.07 -1.96
CA PHE A 292 -6.01 17.50 -1.68
C PHE A 292 -6.19 17.78 -0.19
N LEU A 293 -6.96 16.94 0.52
CA LEU A 293 -7.09 17.01 1.98
C LEU A 293 -5.72 16.78 2.66
N PHE A 294 -5.00 15.72 2.30
CA PHE A 294 -3.71 15.43 2.94
C PHE A 294 -2.64 16.49 2.65
N ILE A 295 -2.56 17.00 1.42
CA ILE A 295 -1.63 18.06 1.05
C ILE A 295 -1.97 19.36 1.78
N SER A 296 -3.26 19.73 1.85
CA SER A 296 -3.72 20.93 2.54
C SER A 296 -3.50 20.86 4.05
N LEU A 297 -3.75 19.69 4.66
CA LEU A 297 -3.41 19.43 6.05
C LEU A 297 -1.89 19.51 6.28
N GLY A 298 -1.10 18.89 5.41
CA GLY A 298 0.37 18.97 5.48
C GLY A 298 0.85 20.42 5.44
N LEU A 299 0.35 21.22 4.50
CA LEU A 299 0.66 22.64 4.40
C LEU A 299 0.32 23.40 5.69
N LEU A 300 -0.92 23.25 6.18
CA LEU A 300 -1.40 23.94 7.38
C LEU A 300 -0.60 23.54 8.63
N LEU A 301 -0.34 22.24 8.82
CA LEU A 301 0.37 21.73 10.01
C LEU A 301 1.86 22.09 10.02
N HIS A 302 2.48 22.37 8.87
CA HIS A 302 3.83 22.90 8.78
C HIS A 302 3.90 24.41 9.10
N TRP A 303 2.77 25.12 9.01
CA TRP A 303 2.61 26.53 9.38
C TRP A 303 3.41 27.53 8.52
N ARG A 304 4.52 27.15 7.94
CA ARG A 304 5.41 27.99 7.11
C ARG A 304 5.64 27.34 5.75
N PRO A 305 5.54 28.10 4.62
CA PRO A 305 5.80 27.56 3.30
C PRO A 305 7.14 26.83 3.19
N ARG A 306 8.21 27.40 3.77
CA ARG A 306 9.54 26.80 3.76
C ARG A 306 9.59 25.44 4.42
N SER A 307 8.90 25.28 5.58
CA SER A 307 8.82 23.99 6.28
C SER A 307 8.08 22.93 5.44
N PHE A 308 6.97 23.32 4.83
CA PHE A 308 6.22 22.44 3.94
C PHE A 308 7.02 22.03 2.70
N LEU A 309 7.67 23.01 2.02
CA LEU A 309 8.49 22.72 0.86
C LEU A 309 9.69 21.80 1.18
N ASN A 310 10.32 21.96 2.35
CA ASN A 310 11.37 21.05 2.79
C ASN A 310 10.82 19.62 3.01
N ALA A 311 9.62 19.47 3.55
CA ALA A 311 8.99 18.17 3.69
C ALA A 311 8.68 17.54 2.33
N VAL A 312 8.13 18.30 1.39
CA VAL A 312 7.87 17.86 0.01
C VAL A 312 9.19 17.44 -0.67
N ALA A 313 10.24 18.25 -0.60
CA ALA A 313 11.53 17.93 -1.20
C ALA A 313 12.15 16.63 -0.65
N LYS A 314 11.91 16.32 0.63
CA LYS A 314 12.32 15.05 1.25
C LYS A 314 11.42 13.88 0.87
N ALA A 315 10.15 14.12 0.55
CA ALA A 315 9.20 13.10 0.14
C ALA A 315 9.39 12.66 -1.32
N VAL A 316 9.72 13.58 -2.22
CA VAL A 316 9.82 13.36 -3.68
C VAL A 316 10.72 12.17 -4.04
N PRO A 317 11.91 11.96 -3.47
CA PRO A 317 12.72 10.78 -3.75
C PRO A 317 12.01 9.45 -3.48
N SER A 318 11.09 9.40 -2.51
CA SER A 318 10.30 8.20 -2.22
C SER A 318 9.22 7.91 -3.28
N THR A 319 8.95 8.84 -4.19
CA THR A 319 8.01 8.64 -5.31
C THR A 319 8.68 8.10 -6.57
N THR A 320 10.00 8.00 -6.61
CA THR A 320 10.77 7.59 -7.81
C THR A 320 10.26 6.27 -8.39
N GLY A 321 10.04 5.27 -7.54
CA GLY A 321 9.48 3.99 -7.97
C GLY A 321 8.09 4.15 -8.59
N VAL A 322 7.20 4.89 -7.93
CA VAL A 322 5.84 5.15 -8.43
C VAL A 322 5.88 5.80 -9.81
N LEU A 323 6.69 6.85 -9.96
CA LEU A 323 6.78 7.63 -11.21
C LEU A 323 7.29 6.81 -12.40
N ILE A 324 8.16 5.82 -12.18
CA ILE A 324 8.75 5.02 -13.27
C ILE A 324 8.03 3.69 -13.47
N GLN A 325 7.60 3.02 -12.40
CA GLN A 325 7.05 1.67 -12.53
C GLN A 325 5.58 1.67 -12.91
N PHE A 326 4.78 2.65 -12.47
CA PHE A 326 3.36 2.69 -12.81
C PHE A 326 3.08 2.83 -14.30
N PRO A 327 3.79 3.68 -15.05
CA PRO A 327 3.69 3.67 -16.51
C PRO A 327 4.01 2.31 -17.14
N LEU A 328 5.01 1.55 -16.60
CA LEU A 328 5.29 0.19 -17.06
C LEU A 328 4.11 -0.75 -16.82
N TYR A 329 3.43 -0.63 -15.67
CA TYR A 329 2.22 -1.40 -15.37
C TYR A 329 1.06 -1.02 -16.29
N GLY A 330 0.94 0.26 -16.68
CA GLY A 330 0.02 0.70 -17.72
C GLY A 330 0.28 -0.01 -19.05
N GLY A 331 1.55 -0.13 -19.42
CA GLY A 331 1.98 -0.89 -20.59
C GLY A 331 1.59 -2.37 -20.52
N ILE A 332 1.82 -3.03 -19.37
CA ILE A 332 1.37 -4.41 -19.13
C ILE A 332 -0.14 -4.51 -19.30
N ALA A 333 -0.89 -3.58 -18.72
CA ALA A 333 -2.34 -3.52 -18.79
C ALA A 333 -2.86 -3.50 -20.22
N MET A 334 -2.33 -2.60 -21.01
CA MET A 334 -2.75 -2.45 -22.41
C MET A 334 -2.34 -3.64 -23.27
N ILE A 335 -1.18 -4.24 -23.05
CA ILE A 335 -0.83 -5.49 -23.73
C ILE A 335 -1.85 -6.58 -23.41
N LEU A 336 -2.18 -6.77 -22.12
CA LEU A 336 -3.14 -7.78 -21.68
C LEU A 336 -4.53 -7.60 -22.31
N THR A 337 -4.99 -6.36 -22.47
CA THR A 337 -6.37 -6.04 -22.86
C THR A 337 -6.54 -5.67 -24.32
N HIS A 338 -5.49 -5.28 -25.05
CA HIS A 338 -5.58 -4.75 -26.44
C HIS A 338 -4.68 -5.47 -27.45
N ALA A 339 -3.62 -6.15 -27.00
CA ALA A 339 -2.79 -6.94 -27.92
C ALA A 339 -3.49 -8.27 -28.23
N ALA A 340 -4.43 -8.22 -29.20
CA ALA A 340 -5.18 -9.41 -29.61
C ALA A 340 -4.32 -10.37 -30.45
N GLY A 341 -4.57 -11.67 -30.27
CA GLY A 341 -4.02 -12.71 -31.11
C GLY A 341 -4.66 -12.80 -32.50
N GLY A 342 -4.20 -13.73 -33.33
CA GLY A 342 -4.74 -13.95 -34.67
C GLY A 342 -6.22 -14.38 -34.72
N ASP A 343 -6.76 -14.85 -33.60
CA ASP A 343 -8.17 -15.19 -33.40
C ASP A 343 -9.02 -14.01 -32.83
N GLY A 344 -8.43 -12.82 -32.71
CA GLY A 344 -9.07 -11.63 -32.16
C GLY A 344 -9.20 -11.63 -30.65
N GLN A 345 -8.71 -12.65 -29.94
CA GLN A 345 -8.80 -12.72 -28.48
C GLN A 345 -7.57 -12.12 -27.81
N THR A 346 -7.81 -11.40 -26.71
CA THR A 346 -6.75 -10.84 -25.84
C THR A 346 -6.33 -11.83 -24.76
N LEU A 347 -5.16 -11.61 -24.15
CA LEU A 347 -4.75 -12.39 -22.98
C LEU A 347 -5.74 -12.24 -21.81
N ALA A 348 -6.30 -11.04 -21.59
CA ALA A 348 -7.31 -10.82 -20.56
C ALA A 348 -8.55 -11.68 -20.79
N HIS A 349 -9.04 -11.78 -22.03
CA HIS A 349 -10.19 -12.63 -22.36
C HIS A 349 -9.90 -14.12 -22.11
N ARG A 350 -8.71 -14.59 -22.49
CA ARG A 350 -8.28 -15.99 -22.22
C ARG A 350 -8.21 -16.30 -20.73
N LEU A 351 -7.68 -15.35 -19.94
CA LEU A 351 -7.64 -15.47 -18.49
C LEU A 351 -9.05 -15.49 -17.89
N SER A 352 -9.97 -14.62 -18.34
CA SER A 352 -11.38 -14.63 -17.91
C SER A 352 -12.04 -15.97 -18.18
N SER A 353 -11.90 -16.50 -19.41
CA SER A 353 -12.47 -17.80 -19.79
C SER A 353 -11.92 -18.94 -18.92
N LEU A 354 -10.64 -18.89 -18.57
CA LEU A 354 -10.02 -19.84 -17.65
C LEU A 354 -10.67 -19.75 -16.25
N PHE A 355 -10.92 -18.53 -15.75
CA PHE A 355 -11.58 -18.31 -14.46
C PHE A 355 -12.98 -18.94 -14.41
N VAL A 356 -13.83 -18.66 -15.40
CA VAL A 356 -15.19 -19.19 -15.48
C VAL A 356 -15.18 -20.72 -15.60
N HIS A 357 -14.16 -21.30 -16.22
CA HIS A 357 -14.03 -22.76 -16.35
C HIS A 357 -13.59 -23.46 -15.06
N VAL A 358 -12.78 -22.78 -14.23
CA VAL A 358 -12.16 -23.36 -13.03
C VAL A 358 -12.94 -23.03 -11.76
N ALA A 359 -13.66 -21.89 -11.73
CA ALA A 359 -14.37 -21.40 -10.56
C ALA A 359 -15.87 -21.76 -10.61
N SER A 360 -16.46 -22.00 -9.45
CA SER A 360 -17.90 -21.99 -9.17
C SER A 360 -18.25 -20.81 -8.28
N THR A 361 -19.53 -20.55 -8.03
CA THR A 361 -19.96 -19.53 -7.06
C THR A 361 -19.26 -19.71 -5.71
N ASP A 362 -19.16 -20.94 -5.21
CA ASP A 362 -18.58 -21.25 -3.90
C ASP A 362 -17.06 -21.16 -3.86
N SER A 363 -16.38 -21.42 -4.99
CA SER A 363 -14.91 -21.40 -5.08
C SER A 363 -14.37 -20.09 -5.65
N PHE A 364 -15.21 -19.19 -6.14
CA PHE A 364 -14.80 -17.94 -6.80
C PHE A 364 -13.82 -17.13 -5.95
N ALA A 365 -14.14 -16.92 -4.67
CA ALA A 365 -13.28 -16.15 -3.77
C ALA A 365 -11.88 -16.77 -3.61
N LEU A 366 -11.77 -18.09 -3.56
CA LEU A 366 -10.49 -18.80 -3.47
C LEU A 366 -9.70 -18.69 -4.79
N VAL A 367 -10.34 -18.99 -5.92
CA VAL A 367 -9.71 -18.97 -7.25
C VAL A 367 -9.22 -17.56 -7.58
N MET A 368 -10.09 -16.56 -7.40
CA MET A 368 -9.74 -15.16 -7.60
C MET A 368 -8.64 -14.73 -6.62
N GLY A 369 -8.76 -15.08 -5.34
CA GLY A 369 -7.79 -14.70 -4.31
C GLY A 369 -6.39 -15.24 -4.62
N VAL A 370 -6.28 -16.52 -4.99
CA VAL A 370 -4.99 -17.13 -5.39
C VAL A 370 -4.44 -16.45 -6.65
N TYR A 371 -5.26 -16.28 -7.67
CA TYR A 371 -4.85 -15.62 -8.91
C TYR A 371 -4.33 -14.20 -8.65
N SER A 372 -5.12 -13.39 -7.98
CA SER A 372 -4.79 -11.99 -7.72
C SER A 372 -3.53 -11.85 -6.84
N ALA A 373 -3.36 -12.74 -5.86
CA ALA A 373 -2.14 -12.78 -5.06
C ALA A 373 -0.91 -13.14 -5.92
N VAL A 374 -1.01 -14.14 -6.78
CA VAL A 374 0.08 -14.53 -7.69
C VAL A 374 0.43 -13.39 -8.65
N LEU A 375 -0.59 -12.77 -9.27
CA LEU A 375 -0.35 -11.64 -10.18
C LEU A 375 0.25 -10.42 -9.45
N GLY A 376 -0.11 -10.20 -8.19
CA GLY A 376 0.42 -9.13 -7.34
C GLY A 376 1.93 -9.19 -7.09
N PHE A 377 2.57 -10.36 -7.23
CA PHE A 377 4.03 -10.46 -7.22
C PHE A 377 4.68 -9.80 -8.44
N PHE A 378 4.00 -9.83 -9.58
CA PHE A 378 4.51 -9.28 -10.85
C PHE A 378 4.05 -7.84 -11.08
N VAL A 379 2.83 -7.51 -10.64
CA VAL A 379 2.22 -6.18 -10.79
C VAL A 379 1.83 -5.65 -9.41
N PRO A 380 2.79 -5.16 -8.63
CA PRO A 380 2.53 -4.69 -7.25
C PRO A 380 1.88 -3.30 -7.26
N SER A 381 0.63 -3.22 -7.68
CA SER A 381 -0.12 -1.97 -7.80
C SER A 381 -1.60 -2.19 -7.53
N GLY A 382 -2.05 -1.84 -6.34
CA GLY A 382 -3.43 -2.04 -5.93
C GLY A 382 -4.47 -1.40 -6.86
N GLY A 383 -4.23 -0.18 -7.35
CA GLY A 383 -5.15 0.48 -8.28
C GLY A 383 -4.89 0.11 -9.74
N GLY A 384 -3.63 0.14 -10.18
CA GLY A 384 -3.26 -0.18 -11.57
C GLY A 384 -3.61 -1.61 -11.94
N LYS A 385 -3.30 -2.57 -11.07
CA LYS A 385 -3.66 -3.98 -11.27
C LYS A 385 -5.18 -4.18 -11.28
N TRP A 386 -5.93 -3.46 -10.41
CA TRP A 386 -7.40 -3.53 -10.40
C TRP A 386 -8.01 -3.08 -11.73
N ILE A 387 -7.51 -1.98 -12.31
CA ILE A 387 -7.96 -1.51 -13.64
C ILE A 387 -7.82 -2.62 -14.69
N ILE A 388 -6.81 -3.47 -14.56
CA ILE A 388 -6.55 -4.58 -15.47
C ILE A 388 -7.45 -5.79 -15.17
N GLU A 389 -7.53 -6.18 -13.90
CA GLU A 389 -8.24 -7.38 -13.48
C GLU A 389 -9.75 -7.21 -13.48
N ALA A 390 -10.24 -6.05 -13.07
CA ALA A 390 -11.65 -5.82 -12.83
C ALA A 390 -12.56 -6.17 -14.01
N PRO A 391 -12.27 -5.80 -15.27
CA PRO A 391 -13.16 -6.10 -16.39
C PRO A 391 -13.49 -7.58 -16.51
N TYR A 392 -12.51 -8.45 -16.44
CA TYR A 392 -12.76 -9.90 -16.62
C TYR A 392 -13.12 -10.62 -15.32
N VAL A 393 -12.56 -10.19 -14.19
CA VAL A 393 -12.88 -10.80 -12.89
C VAL A 393 -14.30 -10.46 -12.47
N MET A 394 -14.72 -9.20 -12.64
CA MET A 394 -16.07 -8.77 -12.28
C MET A 394 -17.13 -9.31 -13.25
N GLN A 395 -16.79 -9.48 -14.52
CA GLN A 395 -17.66 -10.18 -15.45
C GLN A 395 -17.86 -11.63 -15.01
N ALA A 396 -16.79 -12.35 -14.68
CA ALA A 396 -16.87 -13.71 -14.16
C ALA A 396 -17.69 -13.76 -12.84
N ALA A 397 -17.52 -12.77 -11.94
CA ALA A 397 -18.32 -12.66 -10.72
C ALA A 397 -19.82 -12.51 -11.01
N ASN A 398 -20.20 -11.70 -12.00
CA ASN A 398 -21.59 -11.55 -12.44
C ASN A 398 -22.15 -12.86 -13.01
N GLU A 399 -21.41 -13.55 -13.87
CA GLU A 399 -21.83 -14.81 -14.48
C GLU A 399 -22.00 -15.90 -13.42
N LEU A 400 -21.08 -15.99 -12.47
CA LEU A 400 -21.12 -16.95 -11.37
C LEU A 400 -22.05 -16.54 -10.22
N LYS A 401 -22.71 -15.38 -10.30
CA LYS A 401 -23.56 -14.84 -9.22
C LYS A 401 -22.82 -14.70 -7.88
N ALA A 402 -21.58 -14.27 -7.91
CA ALA A 402 -20.79 -13.88 -6.73
C ALA A 402 -21.09 -12.42 -6.35
N HIS A 403 -21.03 -12.09 -5.06
CA HIS A 403 -21.27 -10.73 -4.57
C HIS A 403 -20.16 -9.78 -5.04
N LEU A 404 -20.53 -8.75 -5.84
CA LEU A 404 -19.56 -7.88 -6.53
C LEU A 404 -18.70 -7.07 -5.56
N GLY A 405 -19.28 -6.47 -4.54
CA GLY A 405 -18.52 -5.74 -3.51
C GLY A 405 -17.56 -6.64 -2.75
N TRP A 406 -17.93 -7.92 -2.54
CA TRP A 406 -17.01 -8.89 -1.95
C TRP A 406 -15.89 -9.28 -2.91
N ALA A 407 -16.14 -9.38 -4.21
CA ALA A 407 -15.10 -9.60 -5.20
C ALA A 407 -14.01 -8.49 -5.14
N VAL A 408 -14.40 -7.23 -4.93
CA VAL A 408 -13.43 -6.14 -4.67
C VAL A 408 -12.62 -6.40 -3.40
N GLN A 409 -13.23 -6.92 -2.35
CA GLN A 409 -12.52 -7.22 -1.10
C GLN A 409 -11.65 -8.47 -1.18
N VAL A 410 -12.04 -9.46 -1.97
CA VAL A 410 -11.19 -10.61 -2.32
C VAL A 410 -9.92 -10.11 -3.00
N TYR A 411 -10.07 -9.22 -3.99
CA TYR A 411 -8.95 -8.55 -4.63
C TYR A 411 -8.06 -7.82 -3.63
N ASN A 412 -8.66 -6.95 -2.81
CA ASN A 412 -7.94 -6.12 -1.83
C ASN A 412 -7.09 -6.96 -0.86
N ALA A 413 -7.69 -8.00 -0.28
CA ALA A 413 -7.00 -8.84 0.69
C ALA A 413 -5.94 -9.73 0.03
N ALA A 414 -6.20 -10.22 -1.18
CA ALA A 414 -5.23 -11.00 -1.95
C ALA A 414 -4.05 -10.14 -2.42
N GLU A 415 -4.29 -8.90 -2.84
CA GLU A 415 -3.25 -7.93 -3.21
C GLU A 415 -2.33 -7.56 -2.04
N ALA A 416 -2.84 -7.56 -0.82
CA ALA A 416 -2.03 -7.31 0.37
C ALA A 416 -1.01 -8.42 0.65
N LEU A 417 -1.26 -9.66 0.22
CA LEU A 417 -0.35 -10.79 0.49
C LEU A 417 1.04 -10.58 -0.12
N PRO A 418 1.22 -10.37 -1.44
CA PRO A 418 2.54 -10.14 -2.01
C PRO A 418 3.20 -8.86 -1.48
N ASN A 419 2.43 -7.85 -1.08
CA ASN A 419 2.97 -6.62 -0.52
C ASN A 419 3.79 -6.86 0.75
N LEU A 420 3.47 -7.90 1.54
CA LEU A 420 4.23 -8.24 2.74
C LEU A 420 5.73 -8.49 2.47
N ILE A 421 6.10 -8.90 1.26
CA ILE A 421 7.50 -9.17 0.90
C ILE A 421 8.01 -8.34 -0.30
N ASN A 422 7.16 -7.49 -0.90
CA ASN A 422 7.55 -6.69 -2.04
C ASN A 422 8.42 -5.51 -1.60
N PRO A 423 9.71 -5.45 -2.01
CA PRO A 423 10.62 -4.38 -1.58
C PRO A 423 10.20 -2.99 -2.04
N PHE A 424 9.49 -2.89 -3.18
CA PHE A 424 9.07 -1.62 -3.75
C PHE A 424 8.26 -0.75 -2.76
N TRP A 425 7.25 -1.37 -2.13
CA TRP A 425 6.40 -0.65 -1.19
C TRP A 425 7.07 -0.40 0.17
N MET A 426 8.17 -1.09 0.47
CA MET A 426 8.98 -0.84 1.66
C MET A 426 9.82 0.45 1.56
N LEU A 427 10.13 0.93 0.34
CA LEU A 427 11.09 2.02 0.12
C LEU A 427 10.82 3.30 0.92
N PRO A 428 9.59 3.84 1.00
CA PRO A 428 9.33 5.04 1.79
C PRO A 428 9.66 4.87 3.27
N LEU A 429 9.28 3.73 3.86
CA LEU A 429 9.57 3.40 5.24
C LEU A 429 11.07 3.20 5.46
N LEU A 430 11.72 2.47 4.57
CA LEU A 430 13.16 2.18 4.64
C LEU A 430 13.99 3.47 4.59
N GLY A 431 13.57 4.43 3.76
CA GLY A 431 14.17 5.76 3.71
C GLY A 431 14.08 6.50 5.06
N VAL A 432 12.94 6.41 5.74
CA VAL A 432 12.75 7.00 7.08
C VAL A 432 13.61 6.30 8.13
N LEU A 433 13.74 4.98 8.06
CA LEU A 433 14.45 4.17 9.05
C LEU A 433 15.96 4.08 8.82
N GLY A 434 16.43 4.37 7.60
CA GLY A 434 17.81 4.09 7.21
C GLY A 434 18.13 2.60 7.17
N LEU A 435 17.12 1.76 6.93
CA LEU A 435 17.23 0.31 6.77
C LEU A 435 17.19 -0.09 5.30
N LYS A 436 17.54 -1.34 5.01
CA LYS A 436 17.37 -1.97 3.70
C LYS A 436 16.24 -2.99 3.75
N ALA A 437 15.62 -3.30 2.59
CA ALA A 437 14.52 -4.28 2.51
C ALA A 437 14.89 -5.62 3.15
N ARG A 438 16.11 -6.09 2.95
CA ARG A 438 16.67 -7.32 3.54
C ARG A 438 16.64 -7.35 5.07
N ASP A 439 16.67 -6.20 5.73
CA ASP A 439 16.66 -6.12 7.19
C ASP A 439 15.28 -6.45 7.77
N ILE A 440 14.20 -6.21 7.03
CA ILE A 440 12.83 -6.38 7.51
C ILE A 440 12.08 -7.52 6.82
N VAL A 441 12.43 -7.90 5.57
CA VAL A 441 11.65 -8.85 4.77
C VAL A 441 11.55 -10.24 5.41
N GLY A 442 12.54 -10.67 6.20
CA GLY A 442 12.46 -11.94 6.89
C GLY A 442 11.34 -12.02 7.92
N PHE A 443 11.05 -10.92 8.60
CA PHE A 443 9.93 -10.82 9.54
C PHE A 443 8.60 -10.79 8.82
N THR A 444 8.51 -10.02 7.74
CA THR A 444 7.27 -9.91 6.93
C THR A 444 7.01 -11.18 6.10
N PHE A 445 8.04 -11.96 5.77
CA PHE A 445 7.87 -13.27 5.13
C PHE A 445 7.16 -14.28 6.05
N ILE A 446 7.45 -14.27 7.34
CA ILE A 446 6.70 -15.11 8.31
C ILE A 446 5.23 -14.65 8.37
N GLN A 447 4.98 -13.34 8.32
CA GLN A 447 3.62 -12.80 8.19
C GLN A 447 2.93 -13.38 6.95
N LEU A 448 3.58 -13.32 5.77
CA LEU A 448 3.04 -13.86 4.51
C LEU A 448 2.65 -15.33 4.63
N LEU A 449 3.53 -16.17 5.17
CA LEU A 449 3.28 -17.61 5.30
C LEU A 449 2.02 -17.93 6.12
N VAL A 450 1.75 -17.15 7.16
CA VAL A 450 0.55 -17.32 7.99
C VAL A 450 -0.66 -16.67 7.35
N HIS A 451 -0.48 -15.49 6.70
CA HIS A 451 -1.58 -14.75 6.09
C HIS A 451 -2.15 -15.44 4.85
N ILE A 452 -1.35 -16.16 4.06
CA ILE A 452 -1.87 -16.86 2.87
C ILE A 452 -3.06 -17.78 3.22
N PRO A 453 -2.91 -18.82 4.05
CA PRO A 453 -4.06 -19.68 4.36
C PRO A 453 -5.14 -18.95 5.17
N LEU A 454 -4.77 -18.02 6.04
CA LEU A 454 -5.73 -17.26 6.84
C LEU A 454 -6.63 -16.39 5.96
N VAL A 455 -6.04 -15.58 5.08
CA VAL A 455 -6.78 -14.68 4.17
C VAL A 455 -7.68 -15.48 3.25
N LEU A 456 -7.12 -16.47 2.56
CA LEU A 456 -7.90 -17.29 1.62
C LEU A 456 -9.05 -18.03 2.32
N GLY A 457 -8.81 -18.58 3.50
CA GLY A 457 -9.84 -19.24 4.30
C GLY A 457 -10.95 -18.29 4.78
N LEU A 458 -10.57 -17.08 5.24
CA LEU A 458 -11.54 -16.06 5.66
C LEU A 458 -12.32 -15.49 4.48
N LEU A 459 -11.69 -15.27 3.33
CA LEU A 459 -12.37 -14.79 2.12
C LEU A 459 -13.43 -15.78 1.65
N TRP A 460 -13.11 -17.06 1.67
CA TRP A 460 -14.04 -18.11 1.35
C TRP A 460 -15.18 -18.20 2.38
N LEU A 461 -14.87 -18.31 3.67
CA LEU A 461 -15.84 -18.50 4.74
C LEU A 461 -16.80 -17.31 4.85
N LEU A 462 -16.27 -16.07 4.83
CA LEU A 462 -17.09 -14.86 4.93
C LEU A 462 -17.90 -14.63 3.65
N GLY A 463 -17.35 -15.00 2.49
CA GLY A 463 -18.05 -14.93 1.21
C GLY A 463 -19.34 -15.76 1.17
N MET A 464 -19.38 -16.90 1.87
CA MET A 464 -20.58 -17.74 1.96
C MET A 464 -21.75 -17.07 2.69
N THR A 465 -21.51 -15.97 3.40
CA THR A 465 -22.56 -15.20 4.10
C THR A 465 -23.21 -14.12 3.24
N LEU A 466 -22.74 -13.95 1.99
CA LEU A 466 -23.15 -12.88 1.08
C LEU A 466 -23.94 -13.43 -0.10
N ALA A 467 -25.05 -12.78 -0.41
CA ALA A 467 -25.84 -13.08 -1.61
C ALA A 467 -25.45 -12.15 -2.76
N TYR A 468 -25.57 -12.63 -3.99
CA TYR A 468 -25.40 -11.81 -5.18
C TYR A 468 -26.41 -10.67 -5.24
N VAL A 469 -25.93 -9.47 -5.50
CA VAL A 469 -26.75 -8.29 -5.79
C VAL A 469 -26.39 -7.82 -7.21
N PRO A 470 -27.39 -7.65 -8.11
CA PRO A 470 -27.13 -7.14 -9.45
C PRO A 470 -26.50 -5.75 -9.45
N PRO A 471 -25.72 -5.39 -10.49
CA PRO A 471 -25.14 -4.07 -10.62
C PRO A 471 -26.16 -2.94 -10.55
N VAL A 472 -25.86 -1.91 -9.78
CA VAL A 472 -26.68 -0.68 -9.73
C VAL A 472 -26.00 0.37 -10.63
N MET A 473 -26.66 0.69 -11.75
CA MET A 473 -26.14 1.69 -12.68
C MET A 473 -26.31 3.11 -12.10
N PRO A 474 -25.35 4.01 -12.39
CA PRO A 474 -25.39 5.39 -11.88
C PRO A 474 -26.52 6.22 -12.48
#